data_adf7ae95ebdbb2343df4b6e9ed47c3c4
#
_entry.id   adf7ae95ebdbb2343df4b6e9ed47c3c4
#
_cell.length_a   1.000
_cell.length_b   1.000
_cell.length_c   1.000
_cell.angle_alpha   90.00
_cell.angle_beta   90.00
_cell.angle_gamma   90.00
#
_symmetry.space_group_name_H-M   'P 1'
#
loop_
_entity.id
_entity.type
_entity.pdbx_description
1 polymer ?
#
loop_
_entity_poly.entity_id
_entity_poly.type
_entity_poly.pdbx_seq_one_letter_code
_entity_poly.pdbx_strand_id
1 'polypeptide(L)'
;MKPTFNCTRIDLKAFDNSAVLAGTGTVSYNGGEPTLNLSKAPTKDYAITLQGEIKAGNYYYIAVPPVTLKAGWTIKFTASDGTVYSRKGTKDITFTRNKVTNLGEFATNGSYWDNPRGKVDESKEVDLGLTITIGTKNYKVIFAKSNLTTTGLAENESDYGDYFAWGATEPWYKSYTINKMVNRQ
;
A
#
# COMPACT_ATOMS: atom_id res chain seq x y z
N MET A 1 -6.13 5.35 15.87
CA MET A 1 -5.53 4.16 15.20
C MET A 1 -4.39 3.61 16.02
N LYS A 2 -4.20 2.30 15.95
CA LYS A 2 -3.22 1.59 16.77
C LYS A 2 -2.48 0.55 15.92
N PRO A 3 -1.28 0.83 15.41
CA PRO A 3 -0.47 -0.18 14.75
C PRO A 3 0.08 -1.20 15.78
N THR A 4 0.15 -2.48 15.41
CA THR A 4 0.77 -3.52 16.25
C THR A 4 2.23 -3.80 15.84
N PHE A 5 2.79 -2.99 14.96
CA PHE A 5 4.17 -3.03 14.49
C PHE A 5 4.78 -1.63 14.51
N ASN A 6 6.10 -1.56 14.61
CA ASN A 6 6.81 -0.28 14.62
C ASN A 6 6.80 0.34 13.22
N CYS A 7 6.49 1.64 13.15
CA CYS A 7 6.44 2.41 11.91
C CYS A 7 7.28 3.66 12.02
N THR A 8 7.66 4.20 10.87
CA THR A 8 8.32 5.51 10.75
C THR A 8 7.39 6.56 10.14
N ARG A 9 6.29 6.10 9.50
CA ARG A 9 5.37 6.99 8.81
C ARG A 9 3.97 6.39 8.66
N ILE A 10 2.95 7.25 8.78
CA ILE A 10 1.56 6.94 8.45
C ILE A 10 1.03 8.05 7.55
N ASP A 11 0.50 7.70 6.38
CA ASP A 11 -0.13 8.63 5.45
C ASP A 11 -1.62 8.33 5.33
N LEU A 12 -2.46 9.35 5.49
CA LEU A 12 -3.88 9.32 5.15
C LEU A 12 -4.10 10.20 3.93
N LYS A 13 -4.66 9.67 2.86
CA LYS A 13 -4.87 10.38 1.59
C LYS A 13 -6.32 10.27 1.13
N ALA A 14 -6.89 11.39 0.69
CA ALA A 14 -8.19 11.43 0.03
C ALA A 14 -8.12 10.77 -1.36
N PHE A 15 -9.26 10.22 -1.80
CA PHE A 15 -9.39 9.71 -3.16
C PHE A 15 -9.62 10.86 -4.14
N ASP A 16 -8.92 10.82 -5.26
CA ASP A 16 -9.15 11.65 -6.45
C ASP A 16 -9.37 13.14 -6.14
N ASN A 17 -8.55 13.71 -5.25
CA ASN A 17 -8.67 15.10 -4.85
C ASN A 17 -10.11 15.48 -4.36
N SER A 18 -10.87 14.50 -3.90
CA SER A 18 -12.26 14.69 -3.46
C SER A 18 -12.39 15.49 -2.16
N ALA A 19 -11.31 15.59 -1.38
CA ALA A 19 -11.28 16.31 -0.12
C ALA A 19 -9.91 16.93 0.16
N VAL A 20 -9.88 18.19 0.53
CA VAL A 20 -8.66 18.88 0.98
C VAL A 20 -8.45 18.56 2.45
N LEU A 21 -7.28 18.00 2.79
CA LEU A 21 -6.93 17.58 4.14
C LEU A 21 -5.94 18.52 4.84
N ALA A 22 -5.17 19.26 4.05
CA ALA A 22 -4.14 20.19 4.54
C ALA A 22 -4.05 21.37 3.58
N GLY A 23 -3.30 22.39 3.97
CA GLY A 23 -3.06 23.56 3.14
C GLY A 23 -3.34 24.86 3.86
N THR A 24 -3.40 25.94 3.07
CA THR A 24 -3.76 27.27 3.58
C THR A 24 -5.28 27.40 3.63
N GLY A 25 -5.79 28.01 4.68
CA GLY A 25 -7.23 28.22 4.82
C GLY A 25 -7.56 29.48 5.59
N THR A 26 -8.83 29.85 5.54
CA THR A 26 -9.40 30.92 6.33
C THR A 26 -10.42 30.37 7.31
N VAL A 27 -10.43 30.93 8.50
CA VAL A 27 -11.49 30.66 9.49
C VAL A 27 -12.44 31.84 9.48
N SER A 28 -13.69 31.59 9.20
CA SER A 28 -14.74 32.60 9.28
C SER A 28 -15.66 32.32 10.47
N TYR A 29 -16.13 33.38 11.11
CA TYR A 29 -17.04 33.33 12.25
C TYR A 29 -18.17 34.34 12.07
N ASN A 30 -19.39 33.87 11.90
CA ASN A 30 -20.58 34.70 11.69
C ASN A 30 -21.58 34.54 12.81
N GLY A 31 -21.13 34.59 14.05
CA GLY A 31 -22.00 34.48 15.24
C GLY A 31 -22.48 33.07 15.58
N GLY A 32 -21.97 32.06 14.89
CA GLY A 32 -22.28 30.63 15.08
C GLY A 32 -21.02 29.79 15.24
N GLU A 33 -21.03 28.59 14.70
CA GLU A 33 -19.84 27.73 14.69
C GLU A 33 -18.78 28.27 13.70
N PRO A 34 -17.49 28.33 14.08
CA PRO A 34 -16.44 28.74 13.17
C PRO A 34 -16.32 27.74 12.01
N THR A 35 -16.20 28.27 10.81
CA THR A 35 -16.06 27.50 9.58
C THR A 35 -14.63 27.61 9.06
N LEU A 36 -13.99 26.46 8.81
CA LEU A 36 -12.69 26.36 8.18
C LEU A 36 -12.87 26.14 6.66
N ASN A 37 -12.41 27.11 5.87
CA ASN A 37 -12.36 27.02 4.42
C ASN A 37 -10.92 26.80 3.98
N LEU A 38 -10.57 25.59 3.56
CA LEU A 38 -9.27 25.27 3.00
C LEU A 38 -9.24 25.62 1.51
N SER A 39 -8.25 26.40 1.09
CA SER A 39 -8.02 26.69 -0.31
C SER A 39 -7.48 25.42 -0.99
N LYS A 40 -7.98 25.16 -2.20
CA LYS A 40 -7.46 24.09 -3.06
C LYS A 40 -6.05 24.45 -3.46
N ALA A 41 -5.07 23.84 -2.83
CA ALA A 41 -3.70 23.90 -3.31
C ALA A 41 -3.36 22.64 -4.14
N PRO A 42 -2.21 22.63 -4.85
CA PRO A 42 -1.84 21.54 -5.73
C PRO A 42 -1.75 20.20 -4.99
N THR A 43 -1.91 19.14 -5.68
CA THR A 43 -1.87 17.69 -5.41
C THR A 43 -1.42 17.13 -4.05
N LYS A 44 -0.61 17.85 -3.28
CA LYS A 44 -0.07 17.43 -1.98
C LYS A 44 -1.01 17.66 -0.77
N ASP A 45 -2.00 18.54 -0.93
CA ASP A 45 -2.91 18.91 0.18
C ASP A 45 -4.05 17.92 0.40
N TYR A 46 -4.10 16.89 -0.40
CA TYR A 46 -5.06 15.78 -0.25
C TYR A 46 -4.55 14.65 0.64
N ALA A 47 -3.42 14.85 1.29
CA ALA A 47 -2.83 13.89 2.20
C ALA A 47 -2.35 14.54 3.51
N ILE A 48 -2.44 13.78 4.61
CA ILE A 48 -1.84 14.12 5.89
C ILE A 48 -0.85 13.02 6.25
N THR A 49 0.33 13.41 6.70
CA THR A 49 1.41 12.52 7.12
C THR A 49 1.69 12.67 8.60
N LEU A 50 1.72 11.57 9.33
CA LEU A 50 2.35 11.46 10.64
C LEU A 50 3.71 10.78 10.45
N GLN A 51 4.80 11.45 10.82
CA GLN A 51 6.17 10.96 10.66
C GLN A 51 6.93 11.02 11.97
N GLY A 52 7.75 10.01 12.23
CA GLY A 52 8.57 9.90 13.43
C GLY A 52 8.60 8.46 13.94
N GLU A 53 9.06 8.28 15.17
CA GLU A 53 9.04 6.98 15.84
C GLU A 53 7.62 6.61 16.26
N ILE A 54 7.01 5.67 15.59
CA ILE A 54 5.66 5.16 15.84
C ILE A 54 5.80 3.75 16.42
N LYS A 55 5.64 3.62 17.73
CA LYS A 55 5.81 2.36 18.47
C LYS A 55 4.56 1.49 18.38
N ALA A 56 4.78 0.19 18.21
CA ALA A 56 3.74 -0.82 18.24
C ALA A 56 2.89 -0.74 19.53
N GLY A 57 1.60 -0.96 19.38
CA GLY A 57 0.65 -1.03 20.51
C GLY A 57 0.19 0.32 21.07
N ASN A 58 0.76 1.43 20.65
CA ASN A 58 0.34 2.75 21.08
C ASN A 58 -0.76 3.33 20.19
N TYR A 59 -1.59 4.21 20.76
CA TYR A 59 -2.58 4.98 20.01
C TYR A 59 -1.95 6.22 19.41
N TYR A 60 -2.24 6.45 18.14
CA TYR A 60 -1.80 7.63 17.40
C TYR A 60 -3.00 8.40 16.86
N TYR A 61 -2.90 9.74 16.90
CA TYR A 61 -3.95 10.65 16.50
C TYR A 61 -3.45 11.53 15.37
N ILE A 62 -4.28 11.74 14.36
CA ILE A 62 -4.06 12.68 13.27
C ILE A 62 -5.20 13.68 13.31
N ALA A 63 -4.89 14.98 13.34
CA ALA A 63 -5.88 16.02 13.21
C ALA A 63 -6.33 16.11 11.74
N VAL A 64 -7.64 15.99 11.53
CA VAL A 64 -8.26 16.04 10.19
C VAL A 64 -9.35 17.12 10.22
N PRO A 65 -9.45 17.99 9.21
CA PRO A 65 -10.56 18.92 9.11
C PRO A 65 -11.90 18.18 9.01
N PRO A 66 -13.03 18.80 9.39
CA PRO A 66 -14.35 18.23 9.17
C PRO A 66 -14.58 18.01 7.67
N VAL A 67 -14.60 16.76 7.24
CA VAL A 67 -14.64 16.39 5.81
C VAL A 67 -15.11 14.95 5.64
N THR A 68 -15.70 14.65 4.49
CA THR A 68 -16.00 13.28 4.07
C THR A 68 -14.98 12.84 3.04
N LEU A 69 -14.22 11.81 3.36
CA LEU A 69 -13.38 11.11 2.39
C LEU A 69 -14.25 10.12 1.63
N LYS A 70 -14.27 10.24 0.33
CA LYS A 70 -14.98 9.31 -0.56
C LYS A 70 -14.29 7.95 -0.60
N ALA A 71 -15.07 6.88 -0.82
CA ALA A 71 -14.56 5.54 -1.05
C ALA A 71 -13.41 5.59 -2.06
N GLY A 72 -12.34 4.86 -1.77
CA GLY A 72 -11.07 4.97 -2.48
C GLY A 72 -9.98 5.74 -1.73
N TRP A 73 -10.29 6.42 -0.59
CA TRP A 73 -9.26 6.97 0.28
C TRP A 73 -8.26 5.89 0.68
N THR A 74 -7.03 6.28 0.97
CA THR A 74 -5.98 5.34 1.33
C THR A 74 -5.33 5.69 2.66
N ILE A 75 -4.95 4.66 3.41
CA ILE A 75 -4.05 4.79 4.54
C ILE A 75 -2.83 3.88 4.31
N LYS A 76 -1.64 4.44 4.52
CA LYS A 76 -0.38 3.72 4.36
C LYS A 76 0.42 3.77 5.64
N PHE A 77 1.04 2.66 5.99
CA PHE A 77 1.99 2.55 7.08
C PHE A 77 3.34 2.14 6.50
N THR A 78 4.38 2.90 6.80
CA THR A 78 5.75 2.50 6.51
C THR A 78 6.35 1.94 7.79
N ALA A 79 6.59 0.64 7.83
CA ALA A 79 7.20 -0.03 8.96
C ALA A 79 8.68 0.36 9.11
N SER A 80 9.25 0.11 10.29
CA SER A 80 10.64 0.48 10.60
C SER A 80 11.68 -0.26 9.74
N ASP A 81 11.29 -1.40 9.16
CA ASP A 81 12.11 -2.17 8.22
C ASP A 81 11.94 -1.72 6.76
N GLY A 82 11.16 -0.67 6.51
CA GLY A 82 10.87 -0.14 5.18
C GLY A 82 9.68 -0.77 4.47
N THR A 83 9.08 -1.82 5.04
CA THR A 83 7.87 -2.44 4.47
C THR A 83 6.72 -1.44 4.44
N VAL A 84 6.01 -1.37 3.33
CA VAL A 84 4.84 -0.50 3.17
C VAL A 84 3.57 -1.32 3.15
N TYR A 85 2.68 -1.04 4.11
CA TYR A 85 1.35 -1.59 4.19
C TYR A 85 0.34 -0.55 3.72
N SER A 86 -0.50 -0.88 2.75
CA SER A 86 -1.48 0.04 2.18
C SER A 86 -2.89 -0.56 2.23
N ARG A 87 -3.85 0.26 2.61
CA ARG A 87 -5.27 -0.08 2.58
C ARG A 87 -6.05 1.00 1.87
N LYS A 88 -6.95 0.58 0.98
CA LYS A 88 -7.94 1.44 0.31
C LYS A 88 -9.30 1.31 1.02
N GLY A 89 -9.89 2.43 1.37
CA GLY A 89 -11.22 2.44 1.95
C GLY A 89 -12.30 2.13 0.91
N THR A 90 -13.16 1.17 1.21
CA THR A 90 -14.25 0.75 0.32
C THR A 90 -15.56 1.52 0.54
N LYS A 91 -15.61 2.34 1.59
CA LYS A 91 -16.78 3.17 1.96
C LYS A 91 -16.32 4.59 2.29
N ASP A 92 -17.24 5.52 2.16
CA ASP A 92 -17.04 6.88 2.62
C ASP A 92 -16.76 6.90 4.14
N ILE A 93 -15.88 7.80 4.57
CA ILE A 93 -15.64 8.06 5.99
C ILE A 93 -15.81 9.56 6.27
N THR A 94 -16.62 9.90 7.25
CA THR A 94 -16.87 11.30 7.63
C THR A 94 -16.17 11.62 8.93
N PHE A 95 -15.31 12.64 8.90
CA PHE A 95 -14.71 13.24 10.07
C PHE A 95 -15.56 14.43 10.52
N THR A 96 -16.04 14.36 11.74
CA THR A 96 -16.90 15.40 12.31
C THR A 96 -16.10 16.22 13.31
N ARG A 97 -16.34 17.53 13.35
CA ARG A 97 -15.74 18.43 14.31
C ARG A 97 -15.93 17.94 15.74
N ASN A 98 -14.90 18.12 16.58
CA ASN A 98 -14.87 17.74 17.99
C ASN A 98 -15.16 16.25 18.26
N LYS A 99 -14.99 15.38 17.26
CA LYS A 99 -15.15 13.93 17.43
C LYS A 99 -13.87 13.19 17.06
N VAL A 100 -13.61 12.10 17.77
CA VAL A 100 -12.55 11.16 17.48
C VAL A 100 -13.14 10.03 16.65
N THR A 101 -12.61 9.84 15.42
CA THR A 101 -12.94 8.70 14.57
C THR A 101 -11.92 7.61 14.80
N ASN A 102 -12.35 6.46 15.30
CA ASN A 102 -11.47 5.32 15.51
C ASN A 102 -11.32 4.53 14.20
N LEU A 103 -10.11 4.50 13.66
CA LEU A 103 -9.76 3.73 12.46
C LEU A 103 -9.40 2.26 12.78
N GLY A 104 -9.37 1.90 14.05
CA GLY A 104 -9.10 0.53 14.50
C GLY A 104 -7.63 0.23 14.76
N GLU A 105 -7.36 -1.06 14.88
CA GLU A 105 -6.04 -1.65 15.05
C GLU A 105 -5.53 -2.18 13.71
N PHE A 106 -4.23 -2.07 13.49
CA PHE A 106 -3.58 -2.47 12.24
C PHE A 106 -2.43 -3.43 12.54
N ALA A 107 -2.56 -4.66 12.04
CA ALA A 107 -1.56 -5.72 12.19
C ALA A 107 -0.96 -6.09 10.82
N THR A 108 0.30 -6.51 10.80
CA THR A 108 1.01 -6.87 9.56
C THR A 108 0.34 -8.01 8.78
N ASN A 109 -0.31 -8.94 9.48
CA ASN A 109 -1.05 -10.07 8.90
C ASN A 109 -2.52 -9.77 8.60
N GLY A 110 -2.94 -8.50 8.68
CA GLY A 110 -4.33 -8.12 8.45
C GLY A 110 -4.76 -8.38 7.01
N SER A 111 -5.86 -9.11 6.82
CA SER A 111 -6.45 -9.40 5.50
C SER A 111 -7.04 -8.18 4.80
N TYR A 112 -7.10 -7.03 5.48
CA TYR A 112 -7.59 -5.76 4.96
C TYR A 112 -6.56 -4.97 4.14
N TRP A 113 -5.29 -5.40 4.09
CA TRP A 113 -4.28 -4.75 3.30
C TRP A 113 -4.50 -4.99 1.80
N ASP A 114 -4.31 -3.96 1.00
CA ASP A 114 -4.37 -4.06 -0.46
C ASP A 114 -3.19 -4.86 -1.02
N ASN A 115 -2.06 -4.78 -0.33
CA ASN A 115 -0.89 -5.58 -0.61
C ASN A 115 -0.54 -6.38 0.67
N PRO A 116 -1.10 -7.57 0.84
CA PRO A 116 -0.86 -8.39 2.02
C PRO A 116 0.57 -8.96 2.09
N ARG A 117 1.33 -8.83 1.01
CA ARG A 117 2.72 -9.26 0.97
C ARG A 117 3.56 -8.31 1.81
N GLY A 118 4.32 -8.86 2.72
CA GLY A 118 5.23 -8.13 3.58
C GLY A 118 6.44 -7.50 2.84
N LYS A 119 7.56 -7.45 3.49
CA LYS A 119 8.82 -6.96 2.93
C LYS A 119 9.19 -7.77 1.67
N VAL A 120 9.64 -7.07 0.64
CA VAL A 120 10.25 -7.68 -0.55
C VAL A 120 11.51 -8.42 -0.10
N ASP A 121 11.65 -9.67 -0.49
CA ASP A 121 12.88 -10.42 -0.31
C ASP A 121 13.90 -9.96 -1.37
N GLU A 122 14.71 -8.98 -1.03
CA GLU A 122 15.67 -8.37 -1.94
C GLU A 122 16.73 -9.37 -2.46
N SER A 123 16.88 -10.53 -1.83
CA SER A 123 17.73 -11.60 -2.34
C SER A 123 17.13 -12.31 -3.55
N LYS A 124 15.80 -12.32 -3.67
CA LYS A 124 15.04 -13.07 -4.68
C LYS A 124 14.12 -12.23 -5.55
N GLU A 125 13.87 -11.00 -5.16
CA GLU A 125 12.81 -10.16 -5.73
C GLU A 125 13.30 -8.75 -6.00
N VAL A 126 12.70 -8.12 -7.04
CA VAL A 126 12.92 -6.72 -7.40
C VAL A 126 11.60 -5.99 -7.36
N ASP A 127 11.51 -4.94 -6.55
CA ASP A 127 10.40 -4.01 -6.52
C ASP A 127 10.73 -2.82 -7.44
N LEU A 128 10.06 -2.74 -8.58
CA LEU A 128 10.23 -1.61 -9.50
C LEU A 128 9.37 -0.39 -9.11
N GLY A 129 8.72 -0.41 -7.95
CA GLY A 129 7.82 0.66 -7.51
C GLY A 129 6.50 0.71 -8.27
N LEU A 130 6.21 -0.27 -9.10
CA LEU A 130 4.98 -0.34 -9.88
C LEU A 130 3.83 -0.88 -9.04
N THR A 131 2.64 -0.33 -9.26
CA THR A 131 1.40 -0.80 -8.62
C THR A 131 0.33 -0.96 -9.68
N ILE A 132 -0.38 -2.09 -9.64
CA ILE A 132 -1.56 -2.34 -10.46
C ILE A 132 -2.80 -2.37 -9.58
N THR A 133 -3.93 -1.92 -10.12
CA THR A 133 -5.23 -1.98 -9.43
C THR A 133 -6.09 -3.06 -10.07
N ILE A 134 -6.53 -4.01 -9.26
CA ILE A 134 -7.45 -5.07 -9.68
C ILE A 134 -8.71 -4.96 -8.82
N GLY A 135 -9.81 -4.58 -9.44
CA GLY A 135 -11.03 -4.24 -8.71
C GLY A 135 -10.81 -3.04 -7.78
N THR A 136 -11.00 -3.24 -6.48
CA THR A 136 -10.79 -2.22 -5.44
C THR A 136 -9.44 -2.30 -4.75
N LYS A 137 -8.57 -3.25 -5.13
CA LYS A 137 -7.29 -3.52 -4.47
C LYS A 137 -6.11 -3.07 -5.31
N ASN A 138 -5.10 -2.54 -4.63
CA ASN A 138 -3.81 -2.19 -5.23
C ASN A 138 -2.79 -3.29 -4.91
N TYR A 139 -2.09 -3.75 -5.94
CA TYR A 139 -1.07 -4.78 -5.84
C TYR A 139 0.28 -4.20 -6.27
N LYS A 140 1.31 -4.43 -5.48
CA LYS A 140 2.68 -4.21 -5.90
C LYS A 140 3.06 -5.21 -6.98
N VAL A 141 3.77 -4.72 -7.99
CA VAL A 141 4.38 -5.58 -9.01
C VAL A 141 5.80 -5.90 -8.55
N ILE A 142 6.02 -7.15 -8.22
CA ILE A 142 7.31 -7.68 -7.78
C ILE A 142 7.82 -8.65 -8.84
N PHE A 143 9.03 -8.42 -9.30
CA PHE A 143 9.69 -9.29 -10.25
C PHE A 143 10.63 -10.25 -9.52
N ALA A 144 10.69 -11.49 -9.98
CA ALA A 144 11.73 -12.42 -9.55
C ALA A 144 13.09 -11.98 -10.14
N LYS A 145 14.16 -12.11 -9.37
CA LYS A 145 15.53 -11.82 -9.84
C LYS A 145 16.07 -12.84 -10.82
N SER A 146 15.56 -14.07 -10.75
CA SER A 146 15.98 -15.16 -11.62
C SER A 146 14.77 -15.88 -12.18
N ASN A 147 15.01 -16.74 -13.14
CA ASN A 147 13.98 -17.51 -13.81
C ASN A 147 13.27 -18.49 -12.86
N LEU A 148 11.98 -18.73 -13.10
CA LEU A 148 11.17 -19.63 -12.30
C LEU A 148 11.51 -21.10 -12.63
N THR A 149 11.57 -21.92 -11.57
CA THR A 149 11.71 -23.38 -11.67
C THR A 149 10.56 -24.05 -10.91
N THR A 150 10.42 -25.36 -11.05
CA THR A 150 9.41 -26.16 -10.31
C THR A 150 9.57 -26.05 -8.79
N THR A 151 10.79 -25.84 -8.33
CA THR A 151 11.13 -25.78 -6.91
C THR A 151 11.27 -24.37 -6.33
N GLY A 152 11.08 -23.35 -7.17
CA GLY A 152 11.21 -21.96 -6.78
C GLY A 152 11.90 -21.11 -7.86
N LEU A 153 12.87 -20.32 -7.49
CA LEU A 153 13.68 -19.53 -8.40
C LEU A 153 14.99 -20.26 -8.73
N ALA A 154 15.51 -20.05 -9.94
CA ALA A 154 16.83 -20.47 -10.33
C ALA A 154 17.89 -19.84 -9.38
N GLU A 155 19.00 -20.53 -9.18
CA GLU A 155 20.02 -20.15 -8.23
C GLU A 155 20.70 -18.83 -8.59
N ASN A 156 20.98 -18.63 -9.89
CA ASN A 156 21.58 -17.41 -10.41
C ASN A 156 20.65 -16.70 -11.39
N GLU A 157 20.85 -15.39 -11.57
CA GLU A 157 20.07 -14.55 -12.49
C GLU A 157 20.19 -14.97 -13.96
N SER A 158 21.32 -15.58 -14.33
CA SER A 158 21.62 -16.07 -15.67
C SER A 158 21.19 -17.51 -15.95
N ASP A 159 20.75 -18.23 -14.92
CA ASP A 159 20.34 -19.62 -15.08
C ASP A 159 19.01 -19.71 -15.85
N TYR A 160 18.89 -20.73 -16.68
CA TYR A 160 17.64 -21.02 -17.33
C TYR A 160 16.62 -21.54 -16.31
N GLY A 161 15.38 -21.01 -16.40
CA GLY A 161 14.26 -21.56 -15.64
C GLY A 161 13.60 -22.72 -16.36
N ASP A 162 12.49 -23.19 -15.80
CA ASP A 162 11.61 -24.13 -16.44
C ASP A 162 10.60 -23.40 -17.35
N TYR A 163 10.04 -24.09 -18.34
CA TYR A 163 9.09 -23.48 -19.27
C TYR A 163 7.66 -23.74 -18.84
N PHE A 164 6.95 -22.67 -18.51
CA PHE A 164 5.56 -22.71 -18.10
C PHE A 164 4.64 -22.19 -19.20
N ALA A 165 3.50 -22.83 -19.39
CA ALA A 165 2.42 -22.21 -20.13
C ALA A 165 1.85 -21.03 -19.34
N TRP A 166 1.22 -20.06 -20.00
CA TRP A 166 0.60 -18.93 -19.35
C TRP A 166 -0.42 -19.39 -18.29
N GLY A 167 -0.24 -18.96 -17.06
CA GLY A 167 -1.10 -19.33 -15.92
C GLY A 167 -0.91 -20.75 -15.37
N ALA A 168 0.05 -21.53 -15.88
CA ALA A 168 0.34 -22.86 -15.36
C ALA A 168 1.18 -22.81 -14.08
N THR A 169 0.92 -23.73 -13.17
CA THR A 169 1.71 -23.93 -11.95
C THR A 169 2.74 -25.04 -12.11
N GLU A 170 2.63 -25.84 -13.17
CA GLU A 170 3.57 -26.90 -13.51
C GLU A 170 4.24 -26.59 -14.84
N PRO A 171 5.53 -26.83 -14.99
CA PRO A 171 6.25 -26.56 -16.23
C PRO A 171 6.00 -27.62 -17.29
N TRP A 172 5.95 -27.17 -18.53
CA TRP A 172 5.97 -28.09 -19.69
C TRP A 172 7.31 -28.78 -19.86
N TYR A 173 8.39 -27.99 -19.67
CA TYR A 173 9.74 -28.47 -19.78
C TYR A 173 10.59 -27.91 -18.64
N LYS A 174 11.46 -28.75 -18.12
CA LYS A 174 12.47 -28.34 -17.16
C LYS A 174 13.76 -28.01 -17.89
N SER A 175 14.47 -26.99 -17.45
CA SER A 175 15.69 -26.50 -18.08
C SER A 175 16.75 -27.58 -18.31
N TYR A 176 16.89 -28.52 -17.36
CA TYR A 176 17.82 -29.64 -17.50
C TYR A 176 17.41 -30.70 -18.54
N THR A 177 16.20 -30.62 -19.11
CA THR A 177 15.73 -31.54 -20.18
C THR A 177 15.93 -30.97 -21.57
N ILE A 178 16.48 -29.77 -21.73
CA ILE A 178 16.73 -29.13 -23.04
C ILE A 178 17.50 -30.05 -24.00
N ASN A 179 18.51 -30.76 -23.47
CA ASN A 179 19.27 -31.72 -24.30
C ASN A 179 18.43 -32.88 -24.84
N LYS A 180 17.25 -33.16 -24.25
CA LYS A 180 16.31 -34.16 -24.76
C LYS A 180 15.37 -33.59 -25.81
N MET A 181 15.17 -32.30 -25.87
CA MET A 181 14.28 -31.65 -26.86
C MET A 181 14.92 -31.57 -28.22
N VAL A 182 16.23 -31.40 -28.29
CA VAL A 182 16.98 -31.31 -29.55
C VAL A 182 16.96 -32.67 -30.31
N ASN A 183 16.72 -33.77 -29.63
CA ASN A 183 16.70 -35.12 -30.20
C ASN A 183 15.29 -35.65 -30.51
N ARG A 184 14.26 -34.81 -30.48
CA ARG A 184 12.90 -35.13 -30.92
C ARG A 184 12.60 -34.46 -32.28
N GLN A 185 13.36 -34.81 -33.28
CA GLN A 185 12.94 -34.68 -34.68
C GLN A 185 12.31 -35.99 -35.15
#